data_41964d1fb3e45542ec5723900b210e1f
#
_entry.id   41964d1fb3e45542ec5723900b210e1f
#
_cell.length_a   1.000
_cell.length_b   1.000
_cell.length_c   1.000
_cell.angle_alpha   90.00
_cell.angle_beta   90.00
_cell.angle_gamma   90.00
#
_symmetry.space_group_name_H-M   'P 1'
#
loop_
_entity.id
_entity.type
_entity.pdbx_description
1 polymer ?
#
loop_
_entity_poly.entity_id
_entity_poly.type
_entity_poly.pdbx_seq_one_letter_code
_entity_poly.pdbx_strand_id
1 'polypeptide(L)'
;MIEIIPNLFIGDQNDYESRVSRQTGWAVVHACKEPYHRQALGYKTRGAPRNHPEYLMAKRGDRLILNLVDVDDPSFIASEIVDTALQFIEDSLSNGIKVLVHCNQGESRAPSIGLLYMANKG
;
A
#
# COMPACT_ATOMS: atom_id res chain seq x y z
N MET A 1 -13.45 0.54 6.41
CA MET A 1 -12.19 -0.19 6.62
C MET A 1 -12.32 -1.19 7.76
N ILE A 2 -11.54 -2.24 7.73
CA ILE A 2 -11.62 -3.36 8.66
C ILE A 2 -10.28 -3.58 9.33
N GLU A 3 -10.27 -3.65 10.65
CA GLU A 3 -9.05 -4.00 11.41
C GLU A 3 -8.93 -5.52 11.42
N ILE A 4 -7.88 -6.06 10.79
CA ILE A 4 -7.71 -7.50 10.65
C ILE A 4 -6.83 -8.11 11.76
N ILE A 5 -5.90 -7.36 12.29
CA ILE A 5 -5.15 -7.64 13.54
C ILE A 5 -4.94 -6.30 14.23
N PRO A 6 -4.52 -6.26 15.51
CA PRO A 6 -4.39 -4.97 16.19
C PRO A 6 -3.52 -3.97 15.42
N ASN A 7 -4.09 -2.82 15.13
CA ASN A 7 -3.48 -1.68 14.43
C ASN A 7 -3.24 -1.87 12.93
N LEU A 8 -3.65 -3.00 12.33
CA LEU A 8 -3.54 -3.21 10.89
C LEU A 8 -4.93 -3.22 10.26
N PHE A 9 -5.18 -2.28 9.37
CA PHE A 9 -6.48 -2.07 8.73
C PHE A 9 -6.39 -2.26 7.23
N ILE A 10 -7.47 -2.79 6.65
CA ILE A 10 -7.64 -2.93 5.20
C ILE A 10 -8.81 -2.04 4.78
N GLY A 11 -8.67 -1.31 3.70
CA GLY A 11 -9.72 -0.43 3.23
C GLY A 11 -9.64 -0.09 1.76
N ASP A 12 -10.43 0.91 1.37
CA ASP A 12 -10.48 1.41 0.00
C ASP A 12 -9.96 2.86 -0.07
N GLN A 13 -9.99 3.42 -1.28
CA GLN A 13 -9.52 4.79 -1.51
C GLN A 13 -10.31 5.80 -0.68
N ASN A 14 -11.60 5.62 -0.56
CA ASN A 14 -12.44 6.53 0.22
C ASN A 14 -12.07 6.50 1.71
N ASP A 15 -11.76 5.32 2.24
CA ASP A 15 -11.32 5.21 3.64
C ASP A 15 -10.07 6.05 3.88
N TYR A 16 -9.11 6.01 2.95
CA TYR A 16 -7.92 6.82 3.07
C TYR A 16 -8.24 8.31 2.97
N GLU A 17 -8.93 8.72 1.92
CA GLU A 17 -9.12 10.14 1.61
C GLU A 17 -10.05 10.84 2.60
N SER A 18 -11.09 10.17 3.08
CA SER A 18 -12.08 10.80 3.97
C SER A 18 -11.76 10.66 5.45
N ARG A 19 -10.88 9.71 5.83
CA ARG A 19 -10.60 9.43 7.23
C ARG A 19 -9.13 9.56 7.58
N VAL A 20 -8.29 8.70 7.00
CA VAL A 20 -6.90 8.54 7.43
C VAL A 20 -6.00 9.69 7.00
N SER A 21 -6.20 10.23 5.80
CA SER A 21 -5.34 11.30 5.27
C SER A 21 -5.31 12.56 6.13
N ARG A 22 -6.34 12.75 6.95
CA ARG A 22 -6.48 13.93 7.80
C ARG A 22 -6.04 13.70 9.24
N GLN A 23 -5.59 12.49 9.56
CA GLN A 23 -5.18 12.12 10.91
C GLN A 23 -3.66 11.95 10.99
N THR A 24 -3.13 12.13 12.21
CA THR A 24 -1.72 11.82 12.48
C THR A 24 -1.64 10.44 13.13
N GLY A 25 -0.44 9.85 13.14
CA GLY A 25 -0.23 8.55 13.79
C GLY A 25 -0.57 7.36 12.93
N TRP A 26 -0.76 7.56 11.64
CA TRP A 26 -1.02 6.51 10.67
C TRP A 26 0.14 6.35 9.70
N ALA A 27 0.44 5.09 9.36
CA ALA A 27 1.26 4.76 8.20
C ALA A 27 0.32 4.18 7.15
N VAL A 28 0.60 4.42 5.86
CA VAL A 28 -0.31 4.02 4.79
C VAL A 28 0.44 3.28 3.69
N VAL A 29 -0.11 2.15 3.27
CA VAL A 29 0.34 1.46 2.06
C VAL A 29 -0.72 1.67 0.99
N HIS A 30 -0.36 2.43 -0.04
CA HIS A 30 -1.22 2.64 -1.21
C HIS A 30 -0.94 1.51 -2.20
N ALA A 31 -1.76 0.48 -2.18
CA ALA A 31 -1.63 -0.68 -3.06
C ALA A 31 -2.32 -0.42 -4.40
N CYS A 32 -2.05 0.76 -4.98
CA CYS A 32 -2.68 1.20 -6.21
C CYS A 32 -1.83 2.26 -6.92
N LYS A 33 -1.68 2.09 -8.22
CA LYS A 33 -0.93 3.03 -9.06
C LYS A 33 -1.62 4.39 -9.14
N GLU A 34 -2.93 4.39 -9.38
CA GLU A 34 -3.70 5.61 -9.58
C GLU A 34 -4.47 5.98 -8.32
N PRO A 35 -4.49 7.25 -7.91
CA PRO A 35 -3.68 8.35 -8.47
C PRO A 35 -2.32 8.52 -7.79
N TYR A 36 -2.02 7.69 -6.79
CA TYR A 36 -0.96 7.97 -5.83
C TYR A 36 0.45 7.83 -6.38
N HIS A 37 0.73 6.73 -7.09
CA HIS A 37 2.06 6.54 -7.68
C HIS A 37 2.33 7.58 -8.76
N ARG A 38 1.31 7.88 -9.55
CA ARG A 38 1.41 8.94 -10.57
C ARG A 38 1.70 10.30 -9.93
N GLN A 39 1.00 10.64 -8.85
CA GLN A 39 1.22 11.90 -8.15
C GLN A 39 2.62 11.99 -7.54
N ALA A 40 3.10 10.88 -6.97
CA ALA A 40 4.41 10.85 -6.32
C ALA A 40 5.55 11.08 -7.31
N LEU A 41 5.49 10.47 -8.49
CA LEU A 41 6.52 10.60 -9.51
C LEU A 41 6.25 11.73 -10.50
N GLY A 42 5.01 12.16 -10.64
CA GLY A 42 4.65 13.27 -11.51
C GLY A 42 4.58 12.95 -12.99
N TYR A 43 4.51 11.67 -13.38
CA TYR A 43 4.45 11.33 -14.79
C TYR A 43 3.08 11.64 -15.40
N LYS A 44 3.10 12.07 -16.66
CA LYS A 44 1.88 12.45 -17.39
C LYS A 44 1.50 11.44 -18.47
N THR A 45 2.37 10.50 -18.75
CA THR A 45 2.15 9.43 -19.72
C THR A 45 1.40 8.28 -19.05
N ARG A 46 1.15 7.22 -19.83
CA ARG A 46 0.39 6.06 -19.37
C ARG A 46 1.00 5.38 -18.15
N GLY A 47 2.33 5.39 -18.04
CA GLY A 47 3.02 4.79 -16.93
C GLY A 47 4.34 5.49 -16.64
N ALA A 48 4.93 5.16 -15.51
CA ALA A 48 6.23 5.69 -15.13
C ALA A 48 7.33 5.14 -16.05
N PRO A 49 8.44 5.88 -16.23
CA PRO A 49 9.61 5.33 -16.92
C PRO A 49 10.12 4.10 -16.16
N ARG A 50 10.36 3.00 -16.88
CA ARG A 50 10.78 1.74 -16.25
C ARG A 50 12.14 1.83 -15.58
N ASN A 51 12.98 2.76 -16.00
CA ASN A 51 14.30 2.96 -15.40
C ASN A 51 14.28 3.94 -14.21
N HIS A 52 13.12 4.45 -13.83
CA HIS A 52 13.01 5.34 -12.68
C HIS A 52 13.31 4.57 -11.40
N PRO A 53 14.10 5.13 -10.45
CA PRO A 53 14.42 4.44 -9.20
C PRO A 53 13.18 4.03 -8.40
N GLU A 54 12.10 4.79 -8.50
CA GLU A 54 10.85 4.52 -7.78
C GLU A 54 9.77 3.93 -8.68
N TYR A 55 10.17 3.25 -9.76
CA TYR A 55 9.21 2.64 -10.69
C TYR A 55 8.27 1.66 -9.99
N LEU A 56 8.82 0.76 -9.16
CA LEU A 56 8.02 -0.24 -8.46
C LEU A 56 7.31 0.32 -7.25
N MET A 57 7.96 1.20 -6.51
CA MET A 57 7.39 1.77 -5.29
C MET A 57 8.06 3.09 -4.94
N ALA A 58 7.31 3.97 -4.28
CA ALA A 58 7.79 5.26 -3.82
C ALA A 58 7.47 5.41 -2.34
N LYS A 59 8.34 6.08 -1.60
CA LYS A 59 8.09 6.38 -0.19
C LYS A 59 7.99 7.90 0.00
N ARG A 60 6.95 8.33 0.71
CA ARG A 60 6.70 9.76 0.98
C ARG A 60 6.24 9.90 2.43
N GLY A 61 7.20 10.24 3.34
CA GLY A 61 6.89 10.33 4.77
C GLY A 61 6.39 8.99 5.31
N ASP A 62 5.18 8.98 5.84
CA ASP A 62 4.57 7.77 6.42
C ASP A 62 3.79 6.96 5.38
N ARG A 63 4.03 7.19 4.10
CA ARG A 63 3.29 6.54 3.01
C ARG A 63 4.23 5.73 2.14
N LEU A 64 3.88 4.48 1.90
CA LEU A 64 4.51 3.62 0.90
C LEU A 64 3.53 3.45 -0.25
N ILE A 65 3.97 3.81 -1.45
CA ILE A 65 3.10 3.87 -2.63
C ILE A 65 3.58 2.82 -3.63
N LEU A 66 2.74 1.83 -3.89
CA LEU A 66 3.09 0.70 -4.76
C LEU A 66 2.56 0.92 -6.16
N ASN A 67 3.37 0.60 -7.17
CA ASN A 67 2.95 0.66 -8.57
C ASN A 67 2.18 -0.62 -8.90
N LEU A 68 0.97 -0.74 -8.37
CA LEU A 68 0.11 -1.90 -8.59
C LEU A 68 -1.13 -1.51 -9.37
N VAL A 69 -1.40 -2.25 -10.43
CA VAL A 69 -2.64 -2.17 -11.18
C VAL A 69 -3.53 -3.34 -10.76
N ASP A 70 -4.82 -3.22 -11.05
CA ASP A 70 -5.75 -4.29 -10.74
C ASP A 70 -5.43 -5.50 -11.61
N VAL A 71 -5.12 -6.62 -10.95
CA VAL A 71 -4.82 -7.89 -11.61
C VAL A 71 -5.63 -9.00 -10.95
N ASP A 72 -6.07 -9.96 -11.76
CA ASP A 72 -6.89 -11.07 -11.26
C ASP A 72 -6.08 -12.07 -10.43
N ASP A 73 -4.78 -12.17 -10.69
CA ASP A 73 -3.92 -13.15 -10.05
C ASP A 73 -2.83 -12.45 -9.22
N PRO A 74 -2.86 -12.59 -7.88
CA PRO A 74 -1.83 -11.99 -7.01
C PRO A 74 -0.42 -12.45 -7.32
N SER A 75 -0.23 -13.58 -7.99
CA SER A 75 1.12 -14.05 -8.34
C SER A 75 1.84 -13.12 -9.32
N PHE A 76 1.13 -12.21 -9.97
CA PHE A 76 1.75 -11.21 -10.85
C PHE A 76 2.33 -10.02 -10.09
N ILE A 77 2.16 -9.94 -8.77
CA ILE A 77 2.79 -8.89 -7.96
C ILE A 77 4.25 -9.25 -7.77
N ALA A 78 5.16 -8.32 -8.11
CA ALA A 78 6.59 -8.55 -7.96
C ALA A 78 6.93 -8.81 -6.49
N SER A 79 7.76 -9.83 -6.23
CA SER A 79 8.15 -10.19 -4.86
C SER A 79 8.81 -9.03 -4.11
N GLU A 80 9.56 -8.19 -4.82
CA GLU A 80 10.21 -7.02 -4.24
C GLU A 80 9.19 -6.03 -3.67
N ILE A 81 8.06 -5.85 -4.37
CA ILE A 81 6.97 -4.99 -3.87
C ILE A 81 6.36 -5.60 -2.61
N VAL A 82 6.09 -6.90 -2.63
CA VAL A 82 5.51 -7.61 -1.48
C VAL A 82 6.45 -7.51 -0.28
N ASP A 83 7.71 -7.86 -0.46
CA ASP A 83 8.69 -7.87 0.64
C ASP A 83 8.83 -6.48 1.28
N THR A 84 8.89 -5.43 0.46
CA THR A 84 8.99 -4.06 0.96
C THR A 84 7.74 -3.65 1.71
N ALA A 85 6.57 -4.02 1.20
CA ALA A 85 5.29 -3.71 1.87
C ALA A 85 5.20 -4.42 3.21
N LEU A 86 5.58 -5.69 3.28
CA LEU A 86 5.53 -6.45 4.52
C LEU A 86 6.50 -5.88 5.56
N GLN A 87 7.69 -5.47 5.14
CA GLN A 87 8.66 -4.86 6.06
C GLN A 87 8.17 -3.50 6.56
N PHE A 88 7.57 -2.70 5.69
CA PHE A 88 7.00 -1.41 6.06
C PHE A 88 5.91 -1.58 7.12
N ILE A 89 5.03 -2.56 6.93
CA ILE A 89 3.97 -2.87 7.89
C ILE A 89 4.58 -3.29 9.23
N GLU A 90 5.56 -4.20 9.21
CA GLU A 90 6.21 -4.69 10.41
C GLU A 90 6.86 -3.56 11.21
N ASP A 91 7.60 -2.70 10.54
CA ASP A 91 8.28 -1.59 11.19
C ASP A 91 7.28 -0.62 11.82
N SER A 92 6.18 -0.34 11.13
CA SER A 92 5.16 0.57 11.64
C SER A 92 4.45 -0.01 12.85
N LEU A 93 4.01 -1.26 12.78
CA LEU A 93 3.32 -1.91 13.89
C LEU A 93 4.24 -2.07 15.11
N SER A 94 5.51 -2.37 14.89
CA SER A 94 6.50 -2.50 15.96
C SER A 94 6.71 -1.19 16.72
N ASN A 95 6.44 -0.06 16.07
CA ASN A 95 6.53 1.27 16.68
C ASN A 95 5.18 1.77 17.20
N GLY A 96 4.17 0.91 17.27
CA GLY A 96 2.86 1.29 17.79
C GLY A 96 2.05 2.18 16.86
N ILE A 97 2.39 2.21 15.57
CA ILE A 97 1.72 3.05 14.58
C ILE A 97 0.62 2.24 13.91
N LYS A 98 -0.55 2.86 13.73
CA LYS A 98 -1.64 2.23 12.98
C LYS A 98 -1.31 2.23 11.49
N VAL A 99 -1.64 1.14 10.80
CA VAL A 99 -1.36 0.99 9.38
C VAL A 99 -2.66 0.77 8.63
N LEU A 100 -2.85 1.53 7.56
CA LEU A 100 -3.92 1.28 6.58
C LEU A 100 -3.29 0.79 5.29
N VAL A 101 -3.70 -0.40 4.84
CA VAL A 101 -3.40 -0.91 3.50
C VAL A 101 -4.67 -0.75 2.69
N HIS A 102 -4.61 0.00 1.59
CA HIS A 102 -5.79 0.22 0.77
C HIS A 102 -5.46 0.10 -0.71
N CYS A 103 -6.48 -0.17 -1.49
CA CYS A 103 -6.45 -0.08 -2.94
C CYS A 103 -7.66 0.75 -3.37
N ASN A 104 -7.98 0.79 -4.66
CA ASN A 104 -9.07 1.66 -5.11
C ASN A 104 -10.42 1.19 -4.56
N GLN A 105 -10.68 -0.11 -4.54
CA GLN A 105 -11.96 -0.66 -4.10
C GLN A 105 -11.87 -1.52 -2.84
N GLY A 106 -10.67 -1.84 -2.36
CA GLY A 106 -10.48 -2.65 -1.17
C GLY A 106 -10.81 -4.12 -1.34
N GLU A 107 -10.94 -4.62 -2.58
CA GLU A 107 -11.46 -5.96 -2.84
C GLU A 107 -10.40 -7.02 -3.09
N SER A 108 -9.23 -6.67 -3.65
CA SER A 108 -8.24 -7.70 -3.99
C SER A 108 -6.83 -7.38 -3.52
N ARG A 109 -6.29 -6.24 -3.93
CA ARG A 109 -4.87 -5.93 -3.67
C ARG A 109 -4.58 -5.69 -2.20
N ALA A 110 -5.39 -4.87 -1.53
CA ALA A 110 -5.18 -4.59 -0.12
C ALA A 110 -5.41 -5.81 0.76
N PRO A 111 -6.50 -6.58 0.60
CA PRO A 111 -6.66 -7.82 1.36
C PRO A 111 -5.55 -8.83 1.11
N SER A 112 -5.05 -8.94 -0.13
CA SER A 112 -3.95 -9.87 -0.45
C SER A 112 -2.68 -9.53 0.34
N ILE A 113 -2.31 -8.25 0.40
CA ILE A 113 -1.13 -7.82 1.16
C ILE A 113 -1.33 -8.08 2.65
N GLY A 114 -2.50 -7.77 3.19
CA GLY A 114 -2.81 -8.03 4.60
C GLY A 114 -2.72 -9.51 4.96
N LEU A 115 -3.28 -10.38 4.10
CA LEU A 115 -3.21 -11.81 4.31
C LEU A 115 -1.77 -12.33 4.25
N LEU A 116 -0.96 -11.82 3.32
CA LEU A 116 0.45 -12.20 3.22
C LEU A 116 1.22 -11.79 4.47
N TYR A 117 0.94 -10.61 5.00
CA TYR A 117 1.57 -10.18 6.25
C TYR A 117 1.21 -11.13 7.40
N MET A 118 -0.07 -11.46 7.55
CA MET A 118 -0.52 -12.36 8.61
C MET A 118 0.11 -13.75 8.48
N ALA A 119 0.23 -14.26 7.26
CA ALA A 119 0.85 -15.55 7.00
C ALA A 119 2.33 -15.55 7.37
N ASN A 120 3.05 -14.47 7.11
CA ASN A 120 4.46 -14.35 7.46
C ASN A 120 4.70 -14.24 8.97
N LYS A 121 3.76 -13.72 9.71
CA LYS A 121 3.89 -13.58 11.16
C LYS A 121 3.56 -14.90 11.89
N GLY A 122 3.02 -15.82 11.18
CA GLY A 122 2.72 -17.10 11.75
C GLY A 122 1.29 -17.47 11.79
#